data_951e643e9ac0fc005d22d47add05f2ab
#
_entry.id   951e643e9ac0fc005d22d47add05f2ab
#
_cell.length_a   1.000
_cell.length_b   1.000
_cell.length_c   1.000
_cell.angle_alpha   90.00
_cell.angle_beta   90.00
_cell.angle_gamma   90.00
#
_symmetry.space_group_name_H-M   'P 1'
#
loop_
_entity.id
_entity.type
_entity.pdbx_description
1 polymer ?
#
loop_
_entity_poly.entity_id
_entity_poly.type
_entity_poly.pdbx_seq_one_letter_code
_entity_poly.pdbx_strand_id
1 'polypeptide(L)'
;VGLIPLKAMLDAGKHYLKKQGRSLGVSEEELIHIAVKSMGLDELGPFDPNKKIIEYQLKNESDEHLINLTAKNLAQETASESMAPGGGSISAYVGSLGISLGTMVANLSANKPGWEEKLDTFSDWAEIGQSIQKELLFLVDEDTRSFNQIIDAIRMAKDTEQEKKLRSEAIQNASKYAAEVPFKVMETSYKSLELLSAMLEIGNPASMSDTGVGALCCLTAIEGAYMNVRTNTKDINDKSFAENLNQEAIKLMSDAKKNLGFIIDKVHEAIQ
;
A
#
# COMPACT_ATOMS: atom_id res chain seq x y z
N VAL A 1 4.08 -3.71 32.83
CA VAL A 1 4.27 -4.61 31.71
C VAL A 1 5.64 -4.32 31.08
N GLY A 2 6.45 -5.38 30.83
CA GLY A 2 7.72 -5.28 30.11
C GLY A 2 7.54 -5.02 28.61
N LEU A 3 8.59 -5.33 27.84
CA LEU A 3 8.52 -5.27 26.37
C LEU A 3 7.72 -6.45 25.83
N ILE A 4 6.91 -6.21 24.81
CA ILE A 4 6.01 -7.19 24.18
C ILE A 4 6.32 -7.27 22.68
N PRO A 5 6.46 -8.46 22.07
CA PRO A 5 6.56 -8.59 20.62
C PRO A 5 5.27 -8.12 19.93
N LEU A 6 5.40 -7.41 18.81
CA LEU A 6 4.27 -6.95 18.01
C LEU A 6 3.33 -8.10 17.65
N LYS A 7 3.88 -9.22 17.20
CA LYS A 7 3.08 -10.41 16.86
C LYS A 7 2.14 -10.83 17.99
N ALA A 8 2.61 -10.85 19.24
CA ALA A 8 1.79 -11.23 20.38
C ALA A 8 0.61 -10.26 20.59
N MET A 9 0.81 -8.96 20.37
CA MET A 9 -0.25 -7.95 20.44
C MET A 9 -1.29 -8.15 19.32
N LEU A 10 -0.83 -8.42 18.09
CA LEU A 10 -1.73 -8.64 16.95
C LEU A 10 -2.54 -9.93 17.13
N ASP A 11 -1.90 -11.02 17.54
CA ASP A 11 -2.57 -12.30 17.80
C ASP A 11 -3.64 -12.16 18.92
N ALA A 12 -3.31 -11.43 20.00
CA ALA A 12 -4.27 -11.11 21.06
C ALA A 12 -5.44 -10.26 20.56
N GLY A 13 -5.17 -9.20 19.78
CA GLY A 13 -6.20 -8.34 19.19
C GLY A 13 -7.16 -9.14 18.32
N LYS A 14 -6.64 -9.98 17.42
CA LYS A 14 -7.45 -10.88 16.59
C LYS A 14 -8.27 -11.86 17.42
N HIS A 15 -7.70 -12.46 18.46
CA HIS A 15 -8.42 -13.36 19.36
C HIS A 15 -9.64 -12.67 19.98
N TYR A 16 -9.47 -11.46 20.51
CA TYR A 16 -10.57 -10.75 21.16
C TYR A 16 -11.62 -10.25 20.17
N LEU A 17 -11.23 -9.78 18.98
CA LEU A 17 -12.18 -9.43 17.92
C LEU A 17 -13.02 -10.62 17.50
N LYS A 18 -12.40 -11.79 17.27
CA LYS A 18 -13.10 -13.02 16.93
C LYS A 18 -14.11 -13.42 18.02
N LYS A 19 -13.73 -13.29 19.30
CA LYS A 19 -14.60 -13.56 20.44
C LYS A 19 -15.80 -12.59 20.50
N GLN A 20 -15.63 -11.38 19.97
CA GLN A 20 -16.70 -10.37 19.86
C GLN A 20 -17.57 -10.53 18.60
N GLY A 21 -17.28 -11.49 17.71
CA GLY A 21 -17.96 -11.66 16.44
C GLY A 21 -17.73 -10.50 15.47
N ARG A 22 -16.54 -9.87 15.50
CA ARG A 22 -16.15 -8.75 14.66
C ARG A 22 -15.14 -9.19 13.59
N SER A 23 -15.11 -8.46 12.47
CA SER A 23 -14.10 -8.66 11.41
C SER A 23 -12.68 -8.53 11.95
N LEU A 24 -11.76 -9.37 11.47
CA LEU A 24 -10.34 -9.34 11.81
C LEU A 24 -9.54 -8.39 10.89
N GLY A 25 -10.12 -7.95 9.77
CA GLY A 25 -9.48 -7.07 8.78
C GLY A 25 -9.48 -5.60 9.18
N VAL A 26 -9.03 -5.31 10.38
CA VAL A 26 -8.86 -3.96 10.93
C VAL A 26 -7.38 -3.58 10.93
N SER A 27 -7.06 -2.30 11.15
CA SER A 27 -5.68 -1.82 11.17
C SER A 27 -4.84 -2.43 12.31
N GLU A 28 -3.53 -2.38 12.17
CA GLU A 28 -2.56 -2.83 13.18
C GLU A 28 -2.78 -2.09 14.51
N GLU A 29 -3.04 -0.77 14.43
CA GLU A 29 -3.32 0.07 15.60
C GLU A 29 -4.60 -0.35 16.32
N GLU A 30 -5.66 -0.69 15.59
CA GLU A 30 -6.91 -1.17 16.17
C GLU A 30 -6.71 -2.53 16.85
N LEU A 31 -5.96 -3.46 16.24
CA LEU A 31 -5.62 -4.74 16.85
C LEU A 31 -4.86 -4.55 18.17
N ILE A 32 -3.87 -3.64 18.19
CA ILE A 32 -3.11 -3.30 19.39
C ILE A 32 -4.05 -2.68 20.43
N HIS A 33 -4.91 -1.75 20.02
CA HIS A 33 -5.88 -1.11 20.94
C HIS A 33 -6.80 -2.14 21.59
N ILE A 34 -7.39 -3.04 20.80
CA ILE A 34 -8.25 -4.13 21.30
C ILE A 34 -7.48 -5.03 22.27
N ALA A 35 -6.23 -5.40 21.95
CA ALA A 35 -5.39 -6.21 22.83
C ALA A 35 -5.13 -5.49 24.17
N VAL A 36 -4.75 -4.22 24.12
CA VAL A 36 -4.49 -3.40 25.32
C VAL A 36 -5.72 -3.35 26.23
N LYS A 37 -6.87 -3.01 25.67
CA LYS A 37 -8.12 -2.91 26.41
C LYS A 37 -8.60 -4.24 26.97
N SER A 38 -8.57 -5.29 26.14
CA SER A 38 -9.10 -6.60 26.53
C SER A 38 -8.22 -7.33 27.56
N MET A 39 -6.93 -7.04 27.59
CA MET A 39 -5.98 -7.61 28.56
C MET A 39 -5.71 -6.70 29.77
N GLY A 40 -6.34 -5.52 29.84
CA GLY A 40 -6.16 -4.57 30.95
C GLY A 40 -4.74 -4.02 31.05
N LEU A 41 -4.00 -3.89 29.94
CA LEU A 41 -2.60 -3.46 29.98
C LEU A 41 -2.42 -1.99 30.32
N ASP A 42 -3.49 -1.21 30.25
CA ASP A 42 -3.52 0.22 30.58
C ASP A 42 -4.24 0.53 31.91
N GLU A 43 -4.63 -0.47 32.70
CA GLU A 43 -5.34 -0.26 33.97
C GLU A 43 -4.50 0.41 35.06
N LEU A 44 -3.18 0.14 35.07
CA LEU A 44 -2.24 0.72 36.07
C LEU A 44 -1.51 1.96 35.57
N GLY A 45 -1.73 2.35 34.32
CA GLY A 45 -1.09 3.51 33.70
C GLY A 45 -1.16 3.42 32.16
N PRO A 46 -0.91 4.52 31.45
CA PRO A 46 -1.06 4.56 30.00
C PRO A 46 -0.12 3.56 29.32
N PHE A 47 -0.65 2.82 28.35
CA PHE A 47 0.13 1.93 27.49
C PHE A 47 0.54 2.72 26.23
N ASP A 48 1.83 2.99 26.09
CA ASP A 48 2.42 3.61 24.91
C ASP A 48 3.03 2.53 24.00
N PRO A 49 2.43 2.23 22.83
CA PRO A 49 2.93 1.21 21.92
C PRO A 49 4.40 1.43 21.51
N ASN A 50 4.81 2.69 21.29
CA ASN A 50 6.17 3.03 20.89
C ASN A 50 7.22 2.69 21.97
N LYS A 51 6.80 2.65 23.25
CA LYS A 51 7.67 2.31 24.39
C LYS A 51 7.52 0.87 24.86
N LYS A 52 6.52 0.15 24.41
CA LYS A 52 6.18 -1.18 24.92
C LYS A 52 6.27 -2.29 23.87
N ILE A 53 6.20 -1.96 22.59
CA ILE A 53 6.33 -2.95 21.51
C ILE A 53 7.76 -2.94 20.99
N ILE A 54 8.39 -4.13 21.00
CA ILE A 54 9.81 -4.30 20.66
C ILE A 54 10.09 -3.76 19.25
N GLU A 55 9.29 -4.15 18.27
CA GLU A 55 9.47 -3.77 16.87
C GLU A 55 9.30 -2.26 16.65
N TYR A 56 8.49 -1.59 17.47
CA TYR A 56 8.32 -0.13 17.38
C TYR A 56 9.52 0.62 17.95
N GLN A 57 10.17 0.09 18.99
CA GLN A 57 11.40 0.66 19.51
C GLN A 57 12.59 0.51 18.55
N LEU A 58 12.56 -0.50 17.67
CA LEU A 58 13.60 -0.75 16.68
C LEU A 58 13.43 0.10 15.41
N LYS A 59 12.27 0.74 15.22
CA LYS A 59 12.10 1.69 14.11
C LYS A 59 12.95 2.92 14.37
N ASN A 60 13.86 3.22 13.44
CA ASN A 60 14.63 4.45 13.51
C ASN A 60 13.68 5.65 13.35
N GLU A 61 13.63 6.53 14.35
CA GLU A 61 12.82 7.76 14.34
C GLU A 61 13.31 8.81 13.31
N SER A 62 14.41 8.54 12.59
CA SER A 62 15.10 9.52 11.75
C SER A 62 14.57 9.63 10.31
N ASP A 63 13.70 8.73 9.85
CA ASP A 63 13.14 8.81 8.50
C ASP A 63 11.81 9.56 8.54
N GLU A 64 11.79 10.79 8.00
CA GLU A 64 10.57 11.52 7.71
C GLU A 64 9.81 10.77 6.61
N HIS A 65 8.81 9.98 7.00
CA HIS A 65 7.97 9.24 6.09
C HIS A 65 6.82 10.10 5.57
N LEU A 66 6.61 10.10 4.25
CA LEU A 66 5.49 10.79 3.61
C LEU A 66 4.13 10.29 4.14
N ILE A 67 4.04 8.99 4.44
CA ILE A 67 2.83 8.37 5.00
C ILE A 67 2.44 8.89 6.39
N ASN A 68 3.36 9.52 7.12
CA ASN A 68 3.09 10.12 8.43
C ASN A 68 2.53 11.55 8.33
N LEU A 69 2.53 12.14 7.15
CA LEU A 69 1.95 13.46 6.92
C LEU A 69 0.42 13.39 7.01
N THR A 70 -0.18 14.47 7.50
CA THR A 70 -1.63 14.63 7.35
C THR A 70 -1.98 14.72 5.86
N ALA A 71 -3.20 14.34 5.47
CA ALA A 71 -3.66 14.45 4.08
C ALA A 71 -3.47 15.88 3.53
N LYS A 72 -3.68 16.91 4.37
CA LYS A 72 -3.43 18.31 4.02
C LYS A 72 -1.96 18.57 3.73
N ASN A 73 -1.07 18.11 4.61
CA ASN A 73 0.36 18.35 4.49
C ASN A 73 0.95 17.58 3.31
N LEU A 74 0.49 16.35 3.06
CA LEU A 74 0.90 15.58 1.88
C LEU A 74 0.52 16.31 0.57
N ALA A 75 -0.71 16.86 0.49
CA ALA A 75 -1.13 17.61 -0.67
C ALA A 75 -0.30 18.91 -0.85
N GLN A 76 0.04 19.61 0.24
CA GLN A 76 0.88 20.80 0.22
C GLN A 76 2.32 20.48 -0.20
N GLU A 77 2.90 19.40 0.33
CA GLU A 77 4.24 18.95 -0.05
C GLU A 77 4.30 18.54 -1.52
N THR A 78 3.27 17.81 -2.01
CA THR A 78 3.15 17.46 -3.43
C THR A 78 3.07 18.67 -4.35
N ALA A 79 2.50 19.78 -3.88
CA ALA A 79 2.37 21.03 -4.63
C ALA A 79 3.59 21.96 -4.52
N SER A 80 4.59 21.58 -3.71
CA SER A 80 5.78 22.37 -3.48
C SER A 80 6.83 22.21 -4.61
N GLU A 81 7.96 22.85 -4.49
CA GLU A 81 9.14 22.66 -5.35
C GLU A 81 10.03 21.48 -4.92
N SER A 82 9.59 20.72 -3.92
CA SER A 82 10.29 19.50 -3.45
C SER A 82 10.31 18.43 -4.56
N MET A 83 11.41 17.68 -4.64
CA MET A 83 11.53 16.59 -5.59
C MET A 83 10.71 15.35 -5.20
N ALA A 84 10.21 15.29 -3.98
CA ALA A 84 9.35 14.24 -3.44
C ALA A 84 8.25 14.88 -2.56
N PRO A 85 6.99 14.32 -2.56
CA PRO A 85 6.57 13.15 -3.32
C PRO A 85 6.38 13.42 -4.80
N GLY A 86 6.80 12.48 -5.64
CA GLY A 86 6.55 12.48 -7.08
C GLY A 86 5.33 11.65 -7.49
N GLY A 87 5.18 11.47 -8.81
CA GLY A 87 4.06 10.69 -9.38
C GLY A 87 4.02 9.24 -8.93
N GLY A 88 5.16 8.60 -8.65
CA GLY A 88 5.24 7.22 -8.16
C GLY A 88 4.70 7.09 -6.73
N SER A 89 5.17 7.94 -5.81
CA SER A 89 4.66 7.99 -4.44
C SER A 89 3.15 8.26 -4.40
N ILE A 90 2.66 9.22 -5.20
CA ILE A 90 1.22 9.52 -5.27
C ILE A 90 0.43 8.37 -5.87
N SER A 91 0.97 7.66 -6.88
CA SER A 91 0.33 6.46 -7.44
C SER A 91 0.15 5.38 -6.37
N ALA A 92 1.19 5.09 -5.57
CA ALA A 92 1.12 4.14 -4.48
C ALA A 92 0.08 4.56 -3.42
N TYR A 93 0.05 5.85 -3.05
CA TYR A 93 -0.90 6.37 -2.08
C TYR A 93 -2.35 6.27 -2.57
N VAL A 94 -2.63 6.64 -3.81
CA VAL A 94 -3.97 6.51 -4.41
C VAL A 94 -4.39 5.04 -4.49
N GLY A 95 -3.48 4.13 -4.84
CA GLY A 95 -3.72 2.68 -4.79
C GLY A 95 -4.10 2.19 -3.38
N SER A 96 -3.41 2.70 -2.35
CA SER A 96 -3.72 2.37 -0.96
C SER A 96 -5.11 2.83 -0.54
N LEU A 97 -5.56 3.99 -1.00
CA LEU A 97 -6.93 4.46 -0.78
C LEU A 97 -7.96 3.61 -1.51
N GLY A 98 -7.64 3.14 -2.73
CA GLY A 98 -8.49 2.25 -3.51
C GLY A 98 -8.78 0.94 -2.80
N ILE A 99 -7.73 0.25 -2.34
CA ILE A 99 -7.91 -1.01 -1.59
C ILE A 99 -8.54 -0.77 -0.21
N SER A 100 -8.31 0.39 0.42
CA SER A 100 -8.94 0.73 1.68
C SER A 100 -10.47 0.82 1.56
N LEU A 101 -10.99 1.34 0.45
CA LEU A 101 -12.44 1.34 0.18
C LEU A 101 -12.98 -0.08 0.04
N GLY A 102 -12.31 -0.95 -0.72
CA GLY A 102 -12.68 -2.36 -0.80
C GLY A 102 -12.67 -3.06 0.57
N THR A 103 -11.64 -2.81 1.37
CA THR A 103 -11.51 -3.32 2.74
C THR A 103 -12.64 -2.82 3.64
N MET A 104 -13.00 -1.54 3.52
CA MET A 104 -14.15 -0.96 4.24
C MET A 104 -15.45 -1.68 3.87
N VAL A 105 -15.69 -1.94 2.57
CA VAL A 105 -16.89 -2.67 2.12
C VAL A 105 -16.92 -4.08 2.71
N ALA A 106 -15.78 -4.78 2.76
CA ALA A 106 -15.68 -6.09 3.39
C ALA A 106 -16.01 -6.02 4.89
N ASN A 107 -15.43 -5.06 5.63
CA ASN A 107 -15.70 -4.87 7.05
C ASN A 107 -17.17 -4.50 7.33
N LEU A 108 -17.77 -3.63 6.52
CA LEU A 108 -19.19 -3.28 6.65
C LEU A 108 -20.09 -4.49 6.36
N SER A 109 -19.72 -5.34 5.41
CA SER A 109 -20.42 -6.57 5.07
C SER A 109 -20.31 -7.61 6.17
N ALA A 110 -19.13 -7.77 6.78
CA ALA A 110 -18.87 -8.66 7.91
C ALA A 110 -19.74 -8.34 9.14
N ASN A 111 -19.99 -7.06 9.37
CA ASN A 111 -20.75 -6.59 10.54
C ASN A 111 -22.24 -6.33 10.22
N LYS A 112 -22.72 -6.72 9.03
CA LYS A 112 -24.11 -6.50 8.63
C LYS A 112 -25.05 -7.45 9.36
N PRO A 113 -26.09 -6.96 10.08
CA PRO A 113 -27.06 -7.81 10.74
C PRO A 113 -27.73 -8.79 9.78
N GLY A 114 -27.81 -10.06 10.16
CA GLY A 114 -28.36 -11.15 9.33
C GLY A 114 -27.36 -11.77 8.36
N TRP A 115 -26.06 -11.39 8.44
CA TRP A 115 -24.99 -11.95 7.62
C TRP A 115 -23.90 -12.63 8.47
N GLU A 116 -24.23 -13.02 9.70
CA GLU A 116 -23.28 -13.58 10.69
C GLU A 116 -22.56 -14.83 10.16
N GLU A 117 -23.23 -15.62 9.33
CA GLU A 117 -22.64 -16.80 8.67
C GLU A 117 -21.55 -16.46 7.62
N LYS A 118 -21.52 -15.21 7.15
CA LYS A 118 -20.54 -14.72 6.17
C LYS A 118 -19.38 -13.96 6.81
N LEU A 119 -19.38 -13.84 8.14
CA LEU A 119 -18.36 -13.07 8.88
C LEU A 119 -16.94 -13.50 8.52
N ASP A 120 -16.66 -14.79 8.52
CA ASP A 120 -15.30 -15.30 8.23
C ASP A 120 -14.88 -14.97 6.80
N THR A 121 -15.78 -15.13 5.80
CA THR A 121 -15.50 -14.80 4.39
C THR A 121 -15.13 -13.33 4.21
N PHE A 122 -15.90 -12.41 4.80
CA PHE A 122 -15.61 -10.98 4.69
C PHE A 122 -14.40 -10.56 5.51
N SER A 123 -14.16 -11.21 6.65
CA SER A 123 -12.94 -11.02 7.45
C SER A 123 -11.69 -11.40 6.64
N ASP A 124 -11.70 -12.54 5.95
CA ASP A 124 -10.57 -12.98 5.12
C ASP A 124 -10.27 -11.96 4.01
N TRP A 125 -11.30 -11.47 3.33
CA TRP A 125 -11.13 -10.40 2.34
C TRP A 125 -10.59 -9.11 2.95
N ALA A 126 -11.08 -8.72 4.11
CA ALA A 126 -10.61 -7.52 4.79
C ALA A 126 -9.14 -7.66 5.26
N GLU A 127 -8.71 -8.83 5.73
CA GLU A 127 -7.30 -9.10 6.07
C GLU A 127 -6.39 -9.04 4.84
N ILE A 128 -6.82 -9.57 3.69
CA ILE A 128 -6.11 -9.45 2.41
C ILE A 128 -5.98 -7.97 2.04
N GLY A 129 -7.06 -7.21 2.16
CA GLY A 129 -7.07 -5.77 1.90
C GLY A 129 -6.10 -4.98 2.77
N GLN A 130 -6.04 -5.27 4.08
CA GLN A 130 -5.06 -4.66 5.00
C GLN A 130 -3.62 -4.97 4.59
N SER A 131 -3.35 -6.20 4.14
CA SER A 131 -2.01 -6.58 3.69
C SER A 131 -1.58 -5.79 2.44
N ILE A 132 -2.47 -5.66 1.45
CA ILE A 132 -2.22 -4.91 0.22
C ILE A 132 -2.06 -3.41 0.54
N GLN A 133 -2.91 -2.85 1.41
CA GLN A 133 -2.80 -1.46 1.85
C GLN A 133 -1.43 -1.18 2.49
N LYS A 134 -1.00 -2.05 3.40
CA LYS A 134 0.30 -1.91 4.08
C LYS A 134 1.47 -1.94 3.08
N GLU A 135 1.42 -2.81 2.08
CA GLU A 135 2.44 -2.87 1.02
C GLU A 135 2.44 -1.59 0.18
N LEU A 136 1.28 -1.07 -0.22
CA LEU A 136 1.18 0.17 -0.99
C LEU A 136 1.64 1.40 -0.19
N LEU A 137 1.31 1.48 1.10
CA LEU A 137 1.80 2.56 1.97
C LEU A 137 3.33 2.50 2.13
N PHE A 138 3.93 1.31 2.25
CA PHE A 138 5.38 1.16 2.23
C PHE A 138 5.98 1.67 0.91
N LEU A 139 5.35 1.38 -0.23
CA LEU A 139 5.83 1.80 -1.55
C LEU A 139 5.75 3.32 -1.78
N VAL A 140 4.93 4.05 -1.02
CA VAL A 140 4.92 5.54 -1.05
C VAL A 140 6.29 6.11 -0.71
N ASP A 141 6.88 5.65 0.40
CA ASP A 141 8.19 6.11 0.86
C ASP A 141 9.33 5.46 0.06
N GLU A 142 9.13 4.21 -0.39
CA GLU A 142 10.12 3.47 -1.17
C GLU A 142 10.39 4.11 -2.54
N ASP A 143 9.37 4.70 -3.17
CA ASP A 143 9.54 5.48 -4.41
C ASP A 143 10.52 6.65 -4.20
N THR A 144 10.32 7.43 -3.14
CA THR A 144 11.24 8.51 -2.75
C THR A 144 12.64 7.98 -2.42
N ARG A 145 12.73 6.87 -1.67
CA ARG A 145 14.01 6.26 -1.31
C ARG A 145 14.77 5.76 -2.54
N SER A 146 14.09 5.14 -3.50
CA SER A 146 14.69 4.66 -4.75
C SER A 146 15.26 5.81 -5.59
N PHE A 147 14.55 6.94 -5.64
CA PHE A 147 15.03 8.15 -6.30
C PHE A 147 16.27 8.74 -5.60
N ASN A 148 16.28 8.81 -4.28
CA ASN A 148 17.42 9.29 -3.51
C ASN A 148 18.67 8.45 -3.75
N GLN A 149 18.54 7.12 -3.93
CA GLN A 149 19.68 6.25 -4.30
C GLN A 149 20.31 6.65 -5.65
N ILE A 150 19.52 7.09 -6.63
CA ILE A 150 20.05 7.61 -7.89
C ILE A 150 20.86 8.88 -7.64
N ILE A 151 20.34 9.79 -6.85
CA ILE A 151 21.03 11.05 -6.51
C ILE A 151 22.34 10.77 -5.78
N ASP A 152 22.36 9.84 -4.84
CA ASP A 152 23.56 9.46 -4.09
C ASP A 152 24.59 8.81 -5.00
N ALA A 153 24.19 7.94 -5.92
CA ALA A 153 25.07 7.36 -6.92
C ALA A 153 25.66 8.42 -7.86
N ILE A 154 24.88 9.43 -8.26
CA ILE A 154 25.37 10.54 -9.09
C ILE A 154 26.42 11.37 -8.35
N ARG A 155 26.33 11.51 -7.03
CA ARG A 155 27.26 12.28 -6.18
C ARG A 155 28.56 11.54 -5.87
N MET A 156 28.68 10.24 -6.18
CA MET A 156 29.90 9.46 -5.96
C MET A 156 31.11 10.08 -6.66
N ALA A 157 32.31 9.84 -6.10
CA ALA A 157 33.59 10.28 -6.68
C ALA A 157 33.79 9.78 -8.12
N LYS A 158 34.47 10.58 -8.95
CA LYS A 158 34.67 10.34 -10.40
C LYS A 158 36.03 10.79 -10.92
N ASP A 159 37.02 10.91 -10.05
CA ASP A 159 38.32 11.47 -10.40
C ASP A 159 39.22 10.40 -11.07
N THR A 160 39.12 9.15 -10.63
CA THR A 160 39.86 8.01 -11.19
C THR A 160 38.97 7.14 -12.09
N GLU A 161 39.61 6.36 -12.99
CA GLU A 161 38.86 5.41 -13.85
C GLU A 161 38.10 4.35 -13.03
N GLN A 162 38.64 3.93 -11.89
CA GLN A 162 37.99 2.99 -11.01
C GLN A 162 36.74 3.62 -10.35
N GLU A 163 36.85 4.86 -9.89
CA GLU A 163 35.69 5.59 -9.33
C GLU A 163 34.60 5.82 -10.39
N LYS A 164 34.96 6.22 -11.60
CA LYS A 164 34.01 6.36 -12.72
C LYS A 164 33.24 5.06 -12.99
N LYS A 165 33.96 3.93 -12.99
CA LYS A 165 33.34 2.62 -13.18
C LYS A 165 32.37 2.29 -12.07
N LEU A 166 32.79 2.38 -10.81
CA LEU A 166 31.95 2.12 -9.64
C LEU A 166 30.71 3.03 -9.61
N ARG A 167 30.89 4.32 -9.90
CA ARG A 167 29.80 5.28 -10.00
C ARG A 167 28.81 4.91 -11.12
N SER A 168 29.30 4.52 -12.29
CA SER A 168 28.44 4.10 -13.41
C SER A 168 27.62 2.86 -13.06
N GLU A 169 28.24 1.87 -12.43
CA GLU A 169 27.56 0.66 -11.95
C GLU A 169 26.50 0.99 -10.88
N ALA A 170 26.83 1.87 -9.92
CA ALA A 170 25.89 2.30 -8.88
C ALA A 170 24.69 3.04 -9.47
N ILE A 171 24.89 3.95 -10.44
CA ILE A 171 23.80 4.65 -11.13
C ILE A 171 22.90 3.64 -11.86
N GLN A 172 23.46 2.66 -12.58
CA GLN A 172 22.66 1.68 -13.31
C GLN A 172 21.85 0.77 -12.37
N ASN A 173 22.44 0.36 -11.25
CA ASN A 173 21.72 -0.43 -10.24
C ASN A 173 20.58 0.36 -9.59
N ALA A 174 20.85 1.61 -9.20
CA ALA A 174 19.83 2.49 -8.64
C ALA A 174 18.71 2.80 -9.66
N SER A 175 19.03 2.98 -10.94
CA SER A 175 18.06 3.21 -12.00
C SER A 175 17.16 1.98 -12.24
N LYS A 176 17.72 0.77 -12.21
CA LYS A 176 16.92 -0.47 -12.28
C LYS A 176 15.94 -0.55 -11.10
N TYR A 177 16.43 -0.34 -9.88
CA TYR A 177 15.59 -0.37 -8.69
C TYR A 177 14.47 0.69 -8.73
N ALA A 178 14.80 1.91 -9.16
CA ALA A 178 13.81 2.98 -9.33
C ALA A 178 12.76 2.68 -10.42
N ALA A 179 13.02 1.76 -11.35
CA ALA A 179 12.03 1.26 -12.30
C ALA A 179 11.20 0.09 -11.74
N GLU A 180 11.79 -0.75 -10.88
CA GLU A 180 11.12 -1.88 -10.22
C GLU A 180 10.09 -1.42 -9.18
N VAL A 181 10.37 -0.35 -8.43
CA VAL A 181 9.46 0.16 -7.40
C VAL A 181 8.08 0.54 -7.97
N PRO A 182 7.95 1.40 -9.00
CA PRO A 182 6.64 1.70 -9.58
C PRO A 182 6.02 0.47 -10.27
N PHE A 183 6.78 -0.46 -10.81
CA PHE A 183 6.24 -1.72 -11.31
C PHE A 183 5.60 -2.53 -10.16
N LYS A 184 6.23 -2.56 -8.99
CA LYS A 184 5.65 -3.18 -7.80
C LYS A 184 4.36 -2.50 -7.35
N VAL A 185 4.25 -1.17 -7.47
CA VAL A 185 2.98 -0.44 -7.25
C VAL A 185 1.90 -0.93 -8.20
N MET A 186 2.24 -1.14 -9.49
CA MET A 186 1.28 -1.69 -10.47
C MET A 186 0.81 -3.08 -10.06
N GLU A 187 1.73 -4.01 -9.75
CA GLU A 187 1.39 -5.38 -9.35
C GLU A 187 0.50 -5.41 -8.09
N THR A 188 0.87 -4.64 -7.08
CA THR A 188 0.17 -4.62 -5.80
C THR A 188 -1.21 -3.99 -5.95
N SER A 189 -1.33 -2.89 -6.72
CA SER A 189 -2.61 -2.28 -7.04
C SER A 189 -3.50 -3.20 -7.90
N TYR A 190 -2.91 -4.01 -8.79
CA TYR A 190 -3.67 -4.97 -9.59
C TYR A 190 -4.32 -6.08 -8.74
N LYS A 191 -3.63 -6.57 -7.70
CA LYS A 191 -4.19 -7.55 -6.76
C LYS A 191 -5.45 -7.01 -6.06
N SER A 192 -5.56 -5.69 -5.87
CA SER A 192 -6.74 -5.05 -5.26
C SER A 192 -8.04 -5.29 -6.06
N LEU A 193 -7.92 -5.51 -7.37
CA LEU A 193 -9.08 -5.74 -8.23
C LEU A 193 -9.82 -7.04 -7.91
N GLU A 194 -9.15 -8.07 -7.38
CA GLU A 194 -9.79 -9.32 -6.94
C GLU A 194 -10.73 -9.06 -5.76
N LEU A 195 -10.25 -8.33 -4.75
CA LEU A 195 -11.08 -7.95 -3.61
C LEU A 195 -12.25 -7.05 -4.03
N LEU A 196 -12.00 -6.06 -4.89
CA LEU A 196 -13.05 -5.15 -5.37
C LEU A 196 -14.11 -5.89 -6.19
N SER A 197 -13.70 -6.87 -7.05
CA SER A 197 -14.63 -7.73 -7.76
C SER A 197 -15.47 -8.60 -6.80
N ALA A 198 -14.84 -9.18 -5.77
CA ALA A 198 -15.56 -9.94 -4.78
C ALA A 198 -16.57 -9.05 -4.02
N MET A 199 -16.19 -7.83 -3.63
CA MET A 199 -17.11 -6.91 -2.95
C MET A 199 -18.25 -6.44 -3.86
N LEU A 200 -18.02 -6.32 -5.16
CA LEU A 200 -19.07 -6.05 -6.13
C LEU A 200 -20.13 -7.16 -6.15
N GLU A 201 -19.69 -8.43 -6.06
CA GLU A 201 -20.58 -9.60 -6.19
C GLU A 201 -21.30 -9.97 -4.89
N ILE A 202 -20.56 -9.96 -3.76
CA ILE A 202 -21.07 -10.49 -2.49
C ILE A 202 -21.16 -9.45 -1.37
N GLY A 203 -20.59 -8.24 -1.58
CA GLY A 203 -20.54 -7.18 -0.58
C GLY A 203 -21.90 -6.52 -0.30
N ASN A 204 -21.90 -5.60 0.67
CA ASN A 204 -23.10 -4.85 1.02
C ASN A 204 -23.53 -3.97 -0.18
N PRO A 205 -24.74 -4.16 -0.74
CA PRO A 205 -25.22 -3.37 -1.89
C PRO A 205 -25.23 -1.85 -1.62
N ALA A 206 -25.39 -1.42 -0.36
CA ALA A 206 -25.36 0.01 -0.01
C ALA A 206 -23.97 0.66 -0.19
N SER A 207 -22.91 -0.16 -0.33
CA SER A 207 -21.53 0.30 -0.51
C SER A 207 -21.01 0.09 -1.95
N MET A 208 -21.91 -0.09 -2.91
CA MET A 208 -21.55 -0.35 -4.30
C MET A 208 -20.74 0.79 -4.92
N SER A 209 -21.11 2.05 -4.63
CA SER A 209 -20.38 3.23 -5.10
C SER A 209 -18.95 3.29 -4.56
N ASP A 210 -18.73 2.88 -3.30
CA ASP A 210 -17.40 2.84 -2.68
C ASP A 210 -16.50 1.82 -3.39
N THR A 211 -17.07 0.65 -3.77
CA THR A 211 -16.36 -0.36 -4.59
C THR A 211 -15.95 0.23 -5.94
N GLY A 212 -16.83 1.00 -6.59
CA GLY A 212 -16.55 1.67 -7.87
C GLY A 212 -15.43 2.71 -7.74
N VAL A 213 -15.50 3.57 -6.72
CA VAL A 213 -14.45 4.57 -6.44
C VAL A 213 -13.13 3.87 -6.12
N GLY A 214 -13.16 2.80 -5.34
CA GLY A 214 -11.97 1.99 -5.04
C GLY A 214 -11.29 1.45 -6.30
N ALA A 215 -12.09 0.92 -7.25
CA ALA A 215 -11.59 0.43 -8.53
C ALA A 215 -10.97 1.55 -9.38
N LEU A 216 -11.59 2.73 -9.44
CA LEU A 216 -11.02 3.91 -10.14
C LEU A 216 -9.69 4.35 -9.54
N CYS A 217 -9.57 4.36 -8.21
CA CYS A 217 -8.30 4.67 -7.54
C CYS A 217 -7.21 3.65 -7.90
N CYS A 218 -7.53 2.35 -7.89
CA CYS A 218 -6.58 1.31 -8.29
C CYS A 218 -6.14 1.45 -9.75
N LEU A 219 -7.05 1.81 -10.68
CA LEU A 219 -6.65 2.08 -12.06
C LEU A 219 -5.73 3.28 -12.17
N THR A 220 -6.06 4.39 -11.50
CA THR A 220 -5.22 5.59 -11.47
C THR A 220 -3.82 5.26 -10.95
N ALA A 221 -3.73 4.43 -9.91
CA ALA A 221 -2.45 3.96 -9.36
C ALA A 221 -1.65 3.16 -10.40
N ILE A 222 -2.29 2.21 -11.10
CA ILE A 222 -1.65 1.37 -12.10
C ILE A 222 -1.18 2.20 -13.30
N GLU A 223 -2.02 3.10 -13.83
CA GLU A 223 -1.63 3.96 -14.96
C GLU A 223 -0.55 4.97 -14.59
N GLY A 224 -0.65 5.60 -13.41
CA GLY A 224 0.37 6.52 -12.92
C GLY A 224 1.70 5.84 -12.70
N ALA A 225 1.71 4.67 -12.06
CA ALA A 225 2.92 3.88 -11.86
C ALA A 225 3.51 3.38 -13.19
N TYR A 226 2.67 2.98 -14.17
CA TYR A 226 3.12 2.66 -15.53
C TYR A 226 3.90 3.80 -16.18
N MET A 227 3.44 5.05 -16.05
CA MET A 227 4.15 6.21 -16.58
C MET A 227 5.54 6.35 -15.95
N ASN A 228 5.66 6.06 -14.64
CA ASN A 228 6.94 6.09 -13.92
C ASN A 228 7.87 4.95 -14.38
N VAL A 229 7.37 3.72 -14.54
CA VAL A 229 8.15 2.60 -15.13
C VAL A 229 8.73 3.01 -16.48
N ARG A 230 7.87 3.57 -17.36
CA ARG A 230 8.28 4.00 -18.71
C ARG A 230 9.34 5.11 -18.69
N THR A 231 9.25 6.00 -17.72
CA THR A 231 10.22 7.10 -17.56
C THR A 231 11.56 6.56 -17.04
N ASN A 232 11.52 5.73 -16.00
CA ASN A 232 12.71 5.26 -15.32
C ASN A 232 13.52 4.21 -16.12
N THR A 233 12.88 3.51 -17.09
CA THR A 233 13.55 2.53 -17.95
C THR A 233 14.35 3.16 -19.11
N LYS A 234 14.16 4.46 -19.43
CA LYS A 234 14.77 5.10 -20.60
C LYS A 234 16.30 5.06 -20.59
N ASP A 235 16.90 5.36 -19.45
CA ASP A 235 18.35 5.54 -19.29
C ASP A 235 19.06 4.28 -18.76
N ILE A 236 18.36 3.14 -18.70
CA ILE A 236 18.94 1.86 -18.32
C ILE A 236 19.72 1.29 -19.51
N ASN A 237 21.00 0.97 -19.27
CA ASN A 237 21.88 0.41 -20.30
C ASN A 237 21.53 -1.04 -20.67
N ASP A 238 21.05 -1.82 -19.71
CA ASP A 238 20.53 -3.17 -19.90
C ASP A 238 19.18 -3.11 -20.63
N LYS A 239 19.24 -3.09 -21.96
CA LYS A 239 18.06 -2.97 -22.82
C LYS A 239 17.11 -4.16 -22.68
N SER A 240 17.64 -5.37 -22.44
CA SER A 240 16.82 -6.57 -22.22
C SER A 240 15.97 -6.44 -20.97
N PHE A 241 16.57 -6.01 -19.87
CA PHE A 241 15.83 -5.72 -18.62
C PHE A 241 14.73 -4.67 -18.84
N ALA A 242 15.09 -3.53 -19.46
CA ALA A 242 14.17 -2.43 -19.69
C ALA A 242 12.99 -2.84 -20.59
N GLU A 243 13.25 -3.60 -21.67
CA GLU A 243 12.22 -4.09 -22.59
C GLU A 243 11.29 -5.09 -21.91
N ASN A 244 11.82 -6.06 -21.17
CA ASN A 244 11.02 -7.04 -20.43
C ASN A 244 10.09 -6.36 -19.42
N LEU A 245 10.63 -5.47 -18.59
CA LEU A 245 9.83 -4.75 -17.59
C LEU A 245 8.73 -3.91 -18.24
N ASN A 246 9.04 -3.23 -19.35
CA ASN A 246 8.05 -2.46 -20.09
C ASN A 246 6.94 -3.32 -20.70
N GLN A 247 7.27 -4.52 -21.22
CA GLN A 247 6.28 -5.44 -21.79
C GLN A 247 5.34 -5.99 -20.71
N GLU A 248 5.89 -6.38 -19.57
CA GLU A 248 5.10 -6.82 -18.41
C GLU A 248 4.17 -5.70 -17.91
N ALA A 249 4.68 -4.47 -17.81
CA ALA A 249 3.89 -3.31 -17.40
C ALA A 249 2.74 -3.00 -18.39
N ILE A 250 2.97 -3.09 -19.70
CA ILE A 250 1.94 -2.91 -20.73
C ILE A 250 0.85 -3.97 -20.59
N LYS A 251 1.24 -5.24 -20.41
CA LYS A 251 0.30 -6.35 -20.25
C LYS A 251 -0.58 -6.13 -19.02
N LEU A 252 0.05 -5.86 -17.87
CA LEU A 252 -0.67 -5.65 -16.61
C LEU A 252 -1.64 -4.46 -16.69
N MET A 253 -1.22 -3.35 -17.29
CA MET A 253 -2.10 -2.19 -17.51
C MET A 253 -3.29 -2.53 -18.42
N SER A 254 -3.07 -3.30 -19.49
CA SER A 254 -4.15 -3.73 -20.39
C SER A 254 -5.17 -4.61 -19.66
N ASP A 255 -4.69 -5.57 -18.88
CA ASP A 255 -5.55 -6.47 -18.10
C ASP A 255 -6.32 -5.69 -17.01
N ALA A 256 -5.68 -4.71 -16.36
CA ALA A 256 -6.33 -3.85 -15.39
C ALA A 256 -7.46 -3.02 -16.00
N LYS A 257 -7.24 -2.41 -17.17
CA LYS A 257 -8.29 -1.66 -17.90
C LYS A 257 -9.50 -2.50 -18.24
N LYS A 258 -9.26 -3.74 -18.68
CA LYS A 258 -10.35 -4.67 -18.99
C LYS A 258 -11.17 -5.03 -17.75
N ASN A 259 -10.49 -5.39 -16.66
CA ASN A 259 -11.16 -5.79 -15.43
C ASN A 259 -11.90 -4.62 -14.77
N LEU A 260 -11.29 -3.43 -14.79
CA LEU A 260 -11.94 -2.22 -14.28
C LEU A 260 -13.19 -1.87 -15.10
N GLY A 261 -13.12 -1.95 -16.43
CA GLY A 261 -14.28 -1.70 -17.29
C GLY A 261 -15.47 -2.55 -16.85
N PHE A 262 -15.24 -3.83 -16.61
CA PHE A 262 -16.28 -4.73 -16.09
C PHE A 262 -16.84 -4.27 -14.73
N ILE A 263 -15.97 -3.90 -13.77
CA ILE A 263 -16.42 -3.46 -12.44
C ILE A 263 -17.26 -2.18 -12.55
N ILE A 264 -16.79 -1.20 -13.34
CA ILE A 264 -17.49 0.09 -13.50
C ILE A 264 -18.86 -0.10 -14.16
N ASP A 265 -18.95 -0.94 -15.21
CA ASP A 265 -20.22 -1.22 -15.87
C ASP A 265 -21.23 -1.84 -14.89
N LYS A 266 -20.77 -2.78 -14.06
CA LYS A 266 -21.59 -3.41 -13.03
C LYS A 266 -22.01 -2.43 -11.91
N VAL A 267 -21.13 -1.54 -11.51
CA VAL A 267 -21.48 -0.48 -10.55
C VAL A 267 -22.53 0.44 -11.14
N HIS A 268 -22.38 0.88 -12.39
CA HIS A 268 -23.37 1.73 -13.06
C HIS A 268 -24.74 1.04 -13.20
N GLU A 269 -24.76 -0.27 -13.50
CA GLU A 269 -26.02 -1.05 -13.53
C GLU A 269 -26.69 -1.09 -12.14
N ALA A 270 -25.91 -1.20 -11.08
CA ALA A 270 -26.43 -1.39 -9.73
C ALA A 270 -26.91 -0.10 -9.04
N ILE A 271 -26.41 1.08 -9.46
CA ILE A 271 -26.75 2.39 -8.86
C ILE A 271 -27.84 3.15 -9.66
N GLN A 272 -28.35 2.58 -10.76
CA GLN A 272 -29.49 3.11 -11.51
C GLN A 272 -30.81 2.79 -10.77
#